data_6c4c22aa731c9b91b70b78b5eb27dbcd
#
_entry.id   6c4c22aa731c9b91b70b78b5eb27dbcd
#
_cell.length_a   1.000
_cell.length_b   1.000
_cell.length_c   1.000
_cell.angle_alpha   90.00
_cell.angle_beta   90.00
_cell.angle_gamma   90.00
#
_symmetry.space_group_name_H-M   'P 1'
#
loop_
_entity.id
_entity.type
_entity.pdbx_description
1 polymer ?
#
loop_
_entity_poly.entity_id
_entity_poly.type
_entity_poly.pdbx_seq_one_letter_code
_entity_poly.pdbx_strand_id
1 'polypeptide(L)'
;MSLLTKLGVAAVLAVTAFPVSGPASAKPPLSEAELCAGLHRVVLPGTDQCTRGPEVLPGASPQAEAKPLKASVAAATIAAHPVVCDGDGRSGKRVQVMYAREAQQASRLRLFLPSFRAWSHEIDAAYNDSAAQTGGSRHVRFVTEAAGDGCRIQVQEVVLPAGGLDSWDSMVNALQKLNHKDPNRKYLIFADSRKSCGLGTVYGDDRPGPDNANNRNTGYARVDAKANCWGFNAAAHELGHTFGAVQSTAPHFNGHCNDEWDLMCYGTGTEVVCPEKDSDRLLDCNKDDYFSTAPPAGSYLATHWNIANSDWLIKSAVPDARPGPRHGQVVEFVNPATGGALGVIEASSADLAYVGRLARTGATSQQWRFQYWTGWQLQNVNSGKCADSAYSGTTPGTAVLQYTCNGQDGMRWTLYPLGGEIYGILNTLTGLAVTDAGGNQQVTQQPFTGAANQRWQLQPA
;
A
#
# COMPACT_ATOMS: atom_id res chain seq x y z
N MET A 1 -42.61 -51.68 -67.74
CA MET A 1 -43.38 -50.45 -67.75
C MET A 1 -43.73 -50.16 -66.31
N SER A 2 -43.09 -49.20 -65.70
CA SER A 2 -43.45 -48.69 -64.34
C SER A 2 -42.99 -47.25 -64.26
N LEU A 3 -43.95 -46.33 -64.12
CA LEU A 3 -43.74 -44.91 -63.95
C LEU A 3 -43.31 -44.62 -62.48
N LEU A 4 -42.20 -43.96 -62.34
CA LEU A 4 -41.75 -43.38 -61.06
C LEU A 4 -42.12 -41.89 -61.06
N THR A 5 -43.08 -41.54 -60.21
CA THR A 5 -43.46 -40.15 -59.89
C THR A 5 -42.49 -39.54 -58.93
N LYS A 6 -41.83 -38.45 -59.29
CA LYS A 6 -40.97 -37.66 -58.35
C LYS A 6 -41.87 -36.61 -57.68
N LEU A 7 -41.96 -36.70 -56.37
CA LEU A 7 -42.44 -35.62 -55.50
C LEU A 7 -41.25 -34.67 -55.15
N GLY A 8 -41.38 -33.42 -55.57
CA GLY A 8 -40.46 -32.35 -55.14
C GLY A 8 -40.97 -31.72 -53.85
N VAL A 9 -40.14 -31.73 -52.82
CA VAL A 9 -40.37 -30.99 -51.57
C VAL A 9 -39.67 -29.64 -51.70
N ALA A 10 -40.48 -28.55 -51.75
CA ALA A 10 -39.93 -27.20 -51.63
C ALA A 10 -39.71 -26.83 -50.19
N ALA A 11 -38.46 -26.66 -49.80
CA ALA A 11 -38.08 -26.12 -48.46
C ALA A 11 -38.19 -24.59 -48.54
N VAL A 12 -39.09 -24.01 -47.75
CA VAL A 12 -39.19 -22.55 -47.54
C VAL A 12 -38.23 -22.23 -46.40
N LEU A 13 -37.11 -21.57 -46.71
CA LEU A 13 -36.21 -20.98 -45.74
C LEU A 13 -36.83 -19.68 -45.19
N ALA A 14 -37.33 -19.71 -43.96
CA ALA A 14 -37.72 -18.51 -43.24
C ALA A 14 -36.43 -17.82 -42.71
N VAL A 15 -36.07 -16.71 -43.35
CA VAL A 15 -34.99 -15.83 -42.84
C VAL A 15 -35.55 -15.00 -41.69
N THR A 16 -35.27 -15.40 -40.47
CA THR A 16 -35.52 -14.57 -39.29
C THR A 16 -34.45 -13.48 -39.25
N ALA A 17 -34.82 -12.24 -39.54
CA ALA A 17 -33.97 -11.07 -39.31
C ALA A 17 -33.87 -10.82 -37.80
N PHE A 18 -32.71 -11.05 -37.25
CA PHE A 18 -32.38 -10.56 -35.87
C PHE A 18 -32.22 -9.04 -35.94
N PRO A 19 -32.80 -8.28 -35.00
CA PRO A 19 -32.53 -6.86 -34.93
C PRO A 19 -31.04 -6.66 -34.59
N VAL A 20 -30.30 -6.01 -35.47
CA VAL A 20 -28.97 -5.50 -35.20
C VAL A 20 -29.15 -4.37 -34.18
N SER A 21 -28.88 -4.65 -32.91
CA SER A 21 -28.74 -3.61 -31.92
C SER A 21 -27.58 -2.70 -32.33
N GLY A 22 -27.91 -1.47 -32.72
CA GLY A 22 -26.93 -0.45 -33.03
C GLY A 22 -25.99 -0.25 -31.82
N PRO A 23 -24.77 0.26 -32.03
CA PRO A 23 -23.85 0.52 -30.93
C PRO A 23 -24.54 1.41 -29.90
N ALA A 24 -24.55 0.96 -28.63
CA ALA A 24 -25.05 1.76 -27.51
C ALA A 24 -24.35 3.12 -27.57
N SER A 25 -25.11 4.20 -27.68
CA SER A 25 -24.57 5.56 -27.71
C SER A 25 -23.78 5.75 -26.41
N ALA A 26 -22.47 5.95 -26.50
CA ALA A 26 -21.64 6.24 -25.34
C ALA A 26 -22.21 7.49 -24.64
N LYS A 27 -22.49 7.39 -23.35
CA LYS A 27 -22.88 8.57 -22.56
C LYS A 27 -21.82 9.65 -22.72
N PRO A 28 -22.20 10.92 -22.87
CA PRO A 28 -21.23 12.02 -22.94
C PRO A 28 -20.34 12.04 -21.67
N PRO A 29 -19.10 12.51 -21.79
CA PRO A 29 -18.24 12.67 -20.63
C PRO A 29 -18.89 13.62 -19.61
N LEU A 30 -18.71 13.33 -18.31
CA LEU A 30 -19.20 14.20 -17.24
C LEU A 30 -18.45 15.55 -17.28
N SER A 31 -19.15 16.63 -16.96
CA SER A 31 -18.54 17.94 -16.76
C SER A 31 -17.67 17.94 -15.49
N GLU A 32 -16.72 18.88 -15.38
CA GLU A 32 -15.88 19.02 -14.17
C GLU A 32 -16.73 19.27 -12.91
N ALA A 33 -17.85 19.98 -13.02
CA ALA A 33 -18.77 20.21 -11.92
C ALA A 33 -19.45 18.91 -11.45
N GLU A 34 -19.82 18.03 -12.39
CA GLU A 34 -20.38 16.71 -12.05
C GLU A 34 -19.34 15.80 -11.45
N LEU A 35 -18.09 15.82 -11.93
CA LEU A 35 -16.99 15.02 -11.39
C LEU A 35 -16.62 15.37 -9.95
N CYS A 36 -16.84 16.63 -9.53
CA CYS A 36 -16.58 17.07 -8.16
C CYS A 36 -17.85 17.25 -7.32
N ALA A 37 -18.99 16.75 -7.76
CA ALA A 37 -20.24 16.86 -7.00
C ALA A 37 -20.10 16.18 -5.62
N GLY A 38 -20.32 16.96 -4.54
CA GLY A 38 -20.15 16.48 -3.16
C GLY A 38 -18.71 16.33 -2.67
N LEU A 39 -17.73 16.74 -3.45
CA LEU A 39 -16.30 16.72 -3.13
C LEU A 39 -15.73 18.15 -3.05
N HIS A 40 -14.58 18.31 -2.41
CA HIS A 40 -13.82 19.55 -2.47
C HIS A 40 -13.16 19.69 -3.83
N ARG A 41 -13.47 20.78 -4.54
CA ARG A 41 -12.90 21.08 -5.86
C ARG A 41 -11.67 21.97 -5.70
N VAL A 42 -10.57 21.54 -6.30
CA VAL A 42 -9.35 22.32 -6.45
C VAL A 42 -9.26 22.80 -7.89
N VAL A 43 -9.44 24.08 -8.11
CA VAL A 43 -9.41 24.71 -9.45
C VAL A 43 -7.96 24.86 -9.89
N LEU A 44 -7.59 24.20 -10.98
CA LEU A 44 -6.24 24.19 -11.53
C LEU A 44 -6.23 24.52 -13.02
N PRO A 45 -5.15 25.12 -13.56
CA PRO A 45 -5.02 25.29 -15.00
C PRO A 45 -4.96 23.92 -15.71
N GLY A 46 -6.01 23.58 -16.42
CA GLY A 46 -6.09 22.36 -17.26
C GLY A 46 -7.14 21.37 -16.82
N THR A 47 -7.05 20.79 -15.66
CA THR A 47 -8.06 19.85 -15.15
C THR A 47 -8.19 20.02 -13.64
N ASP A 48 -9.40 20.35 -13.20
CA ASP A 48 -9.72 20.43 -11.79
C ASP A 48 -9.48 19.07 -11.09
N GLN A 49 -9.05 19.16 -9.84
CA GLN A 49 -8.91 18.00 -8.97
C GLN A 49 -10.03 18.00 -7.93
N CYS A 50 -10.54 16.83 -7.63
CA CYS A 50 -11.54 16.67 -6.58
C CYS A 50 -10.94 15.79 -5.47
N THR A 51 -11.29 16.09 -4.21
CA THR A 51 -10.81 15.32 -3.03
C THR A 51 -11.88 15.34 -1.95
N ARG A 52 -11.85 14.33 -1.05
CA ARG A 52 -12.72 14.32 0.14
C ARG A 52 -12.27 15.31 1.21
N GLY A 53 -11.10 15.87 1.09
CA GLY A 53 -10.48 16.76 2.08
C GLY A 53 -9.44 16.06 2.93
N PRO A 54 -8.83 16.78 3.90
CA PRO A 54 -7.82 16.21 4.79
C PRO A 54 -8.40 15.12 5.67
N GLU A 55 -7.74 13.98 5.72
CA GLU A 55 -8.18 12.81 6.46
C GLU A 55 -7.31 12.57 7.69
N VAL A 56 -7.94 12.04 8.75
CA VAL A 56 -7.28 11.59 9.98
C VAL A 56 -7.55 10.11 10.10
N LEU A 57 -6.53 9.31 9.84
CA LEU A 57 -6.67 7.85 9.93
C LEU A 57 -6.90 7.40 11.37
N PRO A 58 -7.70 6.34 11.59
CA PRO A 58 -7.88 5.75 12.92
C PRO A 58 -6.53 5.35 13.53
N GLY A 59 -6.31 5.69 14.80
CA GLY A 59 -5.07 5.36 15.52
C GLY A 59 -3.89 6.30 15.27
N ALA A 60 -4.03 7.38 14.47
CA ALA A 60 -3.02 8.41 14.37
C ALA A 60 -2.90 9.18 15.71
N SER A 61 -1.80 8.98 16.44
CA SER A 61 -1.50 9.66 17.70
C SER A 61 -0.50 10.81 17.50
N PRO A 62 -0.64 11.95 18.15
CA PRO A 62 0.34 13.03 18.08
C PRO A 62 1.58 12.63 18.89
N GLN A 63 2.65 12.19 18.25
CA GLN A 63 3.88 11.81 18.96
C GLN A 63 5.20 12.24 18.30
N ALA A 64 6.29 11.95 19.05
CA ALA A 64 7.64 12.43 18.98
C ALA A 64 8.24 12.62 17.58
N GLU A 65 8.95 13.73 17.46
CA GLU A 65 9.65 14.12 16.23
C GLU A 65 10.90 13.27 16.00
N ALA A 66 10.96 12.52 14.89
CA ALA A 66 12.25 12.02 14.41
C ALA A 66 13.15 13.24 14.05
N LYS A 67 14.22 13.43 14.81
CA LYS A 67 15.19 14.49 14.51
C LYS A 67 15.91 14.16 13.20
N PRO A 68 16.23 15.16 12.36
CA PRO A 68 17.00 14.92 11.14
C PRO A 68 18.34 14.25 11.47
N LEU A 69 18.61 13.10 10.86
CA LEU A 69 19.89 12.43 11.00
C LEU A 69 20.96 13.14 10.18
N LYS A 70 22.01 13.62 10.84
CA LYS A 70 23.24 14.06 10.20
C LYS A 70 24.14 12.85 9.89
N ALA A 71 23.68 11.92 9.09
CA ALA A 71 24.50 10.76 8.74
C ALA A 71 24.73 10.70 7.23
N SER A 72 25.99 10.73 6.84
CA SER A 72 26.40 10.29 5.51
C SER A 72 26.30 8.76 5.46
N VAL A 73 25.20 8.24 4.93
CA VAL A 73 25.05 6.79 4.72
C VAL A 73 25.57 6.47 3.33
N ALA A 74 26.53 5.53 3.25
CA ALA A 74 26.96 4.98 1.96
C ALA A 74 25.77 4.35 1.25
N ALA A 75 25.63 4.58 -0.05
CA ALA A 75 24.60 3.95 -0.84
C ALA A 75 24.91 2.44 -0.93
N ALA A 76 24.14 1.64 -0.22
CA ALA A 76 24.23 0.19 -0.34
C ALA A 76 23.51 -0.27 -1.61
N THR A 77 24.10 -1.25 -2.29
CA THR A 77 23.42 -1.99 -3.36
C THR A 77 22.42 -2.94 -2.70
N ILE A 78 21.22 -2.45 -2.48
CA ILE A 78 20.13 -3.27 -1.94
C ILE A 78 19.64 -4.17 -3.08
N ALA A 79 19.51 -5.48 -2.81
CA ALA A 79 18.98 -6.46 -3.76
C ALA A 79 17.61 -6.04 -4.34
N ALA A 80 17.28 -6.57 -5.52
CA ALA A 80 16.01 -6.28 -6.18
C ALA A 80 14.83 -6.61 -5.24
N HIS A 81 13.91 -5.66 -5.16
CA HIS A 81 12.67 -5.83 -4.42
C HIS A 81 11.71 -6.69 -5.25
N PRO A 82 11.00 -7.68 -4.70
CA PRO A 82 10.10 -8.53 -5.46
C PRO A 82 8.80 -7.77 -5.83
N VAL A 83 8.86 -6.95 -6.87
CA VAL A 83 7.69 -6.36 -7.53
C VAL A 83 7.55 -6.95 -8.92
N VAL A 84 6.34 -6.91 -9.47
CA VAL A 84 6.10 -7.35 -10.83
C VAL A 84 6.74 -6.37 -11.81
N CYS A 85 7.69 -6.86 -12.60
CA CYS A 85 8.29 -6.08 -13.68
C CYS A 85 7.34 -6.10 -14.88
N ASP A 86 6.88 -4.93 -15.32
CA ASP A 86 5.96 -4.80 -16.44
C ASP A 86 6.55 -3.88 -17.52
N GLY A 87 6.76 -4.43 -18.71
CA GLY A 87 7.32 -3.73 -19.86
C GLY A 87 8.66 -3.06 -19.57
N ASP A 88 8.81 -1.80 -19.96
CA ASP A 88 10.00 -0.98 -19.71
C ASP A 88 10.04 -0.33 -18.32
N GLY A 89 9.03 -0.60 -17.49
CA GLY A 89 8.87 -0.01 -16.16
C GLY A 89 8.43 1.46 -16.16
N ARG A 90 8.22 2.10 -17.31
CA ARG A 90 8.01 3.55 -17.43
C ARG A 90 6.83 3.95 -18.31
N SER A 91 6.63 3.27 -19.43
CA SER A 91 5.59 3.60 -20.41
C SER A 91 4.17 3.23 -19.92
N GLY A 92 3.18 3.97 -20.43
CA GLY A 92 1.78 3.76 -20.11
C GLY A 92 1.35 4.28 -18.74
N LYS A 93 0.16 3.89 -18.31
CA LYS A 93 -0.43 4.28 -17.01
C LYS A 93 0.34 3.64 -15.86
N ARG A 94 0.92 4.44 -14.98
CA ARG A 94 1.70 3.96 -13.83
C ARG A 94 1.58 4.86 -12.62
N VAL A 95 1.80 4.28 -11.45
CA VAL A 95 1.94 5.01 -10.20
C VAL A 95 3.39 5.41 -10.01
N GLN A 96 3.67 6.70 -9.95
CA GLN A 96 4.98 7.24 -9.61
C GLN A 96 5.06 7.52 -8.12
N VAL A 97 5.93 6.81 -7.43
CA VAL A 97 6.22 7.09 -6.01
C VAL A 97 7.17 8.28 -5.91
N MET A 98 6.84 9.23 -5.04
CA MET A 98 7.62 10.45 -4.81
C MET A 98 7.89 10.64 -3.33
N TYR A 99 9.05 11.22 -3.03
CA TYR A 99 9.34 11.89 -1.78
C TYR A 99 9.39 13.40 -2.05
N ALA A 100 8.47 14.16 -1.47
CA ALA A 100 8.38 15.60 -1.66
C ALA A 100 8.83 16.35 -0.41
N ARG A 101 9.73 17.31 -0.58
CA ARG A 101 10.18 18.25 0.47
C ARG A 101 10.26 19.67 -0.04
N GLU A 102 10.28 20.61 0.87
CA GLU A 102 10.57 22.00 0.50
C GLU A 102 12.08 22.26 0.39
N ALA A 103 12.45 23.28 -0.40
CA ALA A 103 13.85 23.57 -0.73
C ALA A 103 14.73 23.83 0.50
N GLN A 104 14.16 24.44 1.55
CA GLN A 104 14.87 24.74 2.80
C GLN A 104 15.02 23.53 3.75
N GLN A 105 14.32 22.43 3.47
CA GLN A 105 14.40 21.23 4.30
C GLN A 105 15.54 20.32 3.84
N ALA A 106 16.28 19.74 4.79
CA ALA A 106 17.27 18.71 4.47
C ALA A 106 16.57 17.43 3.98
N SER A 107 17.12 16.80 2.95
CA SER A 107 16.56 15.55 2.42
C SER A 107 16.70 14.39 3.43
N ARG A 108 15.59 13.69 3.65
CA ARG A 108 15.55 12.42 4.39
C ARG A 108 15.41 11.21 3.46
N LEU A 109 15.44 11.43 2.13
CA LEU A 109 15.24 10.36 1.16
C LEU A 109 16.16 9.16 1.41
N ARG A 110 17.45 9.39 1.64
CA ARG A 110 18.41 8.28 1.82
C ARG A 110 18.06 7.39 3.00
N LEU A 111 17.49 7.95 4.06
CA LEU A 111 17.08 7.23 5.24
C LEU A 111 15.79 6.44 5.01
N PHE A 112 14.77 7.08 4.41
CA PHE A 112 13.44 6.49 4.24
C PHE A 112 13.21 5.80 2.89
N LEU A 113 14.16 5.84 1.97
CA LEU A 113 14.03 5.16 0.67
C LEU A 113 13.65 3.67 0.79
N PRO A 114 14.26 2.90 1.71
CA PRO A 114 13.82 1.52 1.94
C PRO A 114 12.38 1.44 2.42
N SER A 115 11.98 2.30 3.35
CA SER A 115 10.61 2.34 3.87
C SER A 115 9.59 2.70 2.79
N PHE A 116 9.85 3.71 1.95
CA PHE A 116 8.96 4.07 0.84
C PHE A 116 8.76 2.92 -0.14
N ARG A 117 9.82 2.18 -0.43
CA ARG A 117 9.75 0.97 -1.27
C ARG A 117 8.97 -0.15 -0.60
N ALA A 118 9.21 -0.40 0.69
CA ALA A 118 8.52 -1.44 1.45
C ALA A 118 7.01 -1.16 1.54
N TRP A 119 6.61 0.06 1.89
CA TRP A 119 5.20 0.45 1.94
C TRP A 119 4.53 0.36 0.57
N SER A 120 5.22 0.76 -0.50
CA SER A 120 4.68 0.59 -1.86
C SER A 120 4.55 -0.88 -2.26
N HIS A 121 5.44 -1.75 -1.80
CA HIS A 121 5.30 -3.20 -1.98
C HIS A 121 4.13 -3.76 -1.17
N GLU A 122 3.94 -3.31 0.07
CA GLU A 122 2.79 -3.71 0.89
C GLU A 122 1.46 -3.28 0.25
N ILE A 123 1.43 -2.12 -0.44
CA ILE A 123 0.28 -1.70 -1.26
C ILE A 123 0.03 -2.70 -2.39
N ASP A 124 1.06 -3.07 -3.15
CA ASP A 124 0.94 -4.07 -4.21
C ASP A 124 0.41 -5.40 -3.68
N ALA A 125 0.95 -5.85 -2.55
CA ALA A 125 0.50 -7.07 -1.89
C ALA A 125 -0.97 -6.98 -1.46
N ALA A 126 -1.42 -5.84 -0.91
CA ALA A 126 -2.82 -5.65 -0.52
C ALA A 126 -3.79 -5.78 -1.70
N TYR A 127 -3.46 -5.17 -2.85
CA TYR A 127 -4.26 -5.31 -4.07
C TYR A 127 -4.29 -6.76 -4.56
N ASN A 128 -3.15 -7.44 -4.51
CA ASN A 128 -3.04 -8.81 -5.01
C ASN A 128 -3.70 -9.84 -4.09
N ASP A 129 -3.53 -9.71 -2.78
CA ASP A 129 -4.15 -10.58 -1.79
C ASP A 129 -5.68 -10.43 -1.80
N SER A 130 -6.18 -9.20 -1.97
CA SER A 130 -7.61 -8.94 -2.13
C SER A 130 -8.17 -9.53 -3.42
N ALA A 131 -7.41 -9.44 -4.53
CA ALA A 131 -7.79 -10.04 -5.80
C ALA A 131 -7.85 -11.57 -5.73
N ALA A 132 -6.92 -12.19 -5.02
CA ALA A 132 -6.87 -13.65 -4.87
C ALA A 132 -8.11 -14.19 -4.15
N GLN A 133 -8.73 -13.43 -3.27
CA GLN A 133 -9.98 -13.81 -2.59
C GLN A 133 -11.17 -13.98 -3.56
N THR A 134 -11.11 -13.34 -4.72
CA THR A 134 -12.13 -13.44 -5.77
C THR A 134 -11.62 -14.11 -7.05
N GLY A 135 -10.49 -14.82 -6.97
CA GLY A 135 -10.00 -15.72 -8.02
C GLY A 135 -9.14 -15.08 -9.11
N GLY A 136 -8.60 -13.87 -8.88
CA GLY A 136 -7.69 -13.21 -9.82
C GLY A 136 -6.40 -12.71 -9.15
N SER A 137 -5.54 -12.02 -9.92
CA SER A 137 -4.44 -11.23 -9.38
C SER A 137 -4.48 -9.80 -9.89
N ARG A 138 -4.02 -8.87 -9.04
CA ARG A 138 -3.95 -7.43 -9.33
C ARG A 138 -2.70 -6.84 -8.71
N HIS A 139 -1.79 -6.38 -9.55
CA HIS A 139 -0.59 -5.68 -9.11
C HIS A 139 -0.64 -4.22 -9.52
N VAL A 140 -0.24 -3.33 -8.63
CA VAL A 140 -0.16 -1.90 -8.94
C VAL A 140 0.96 -1.67 -9.95
N ARG A 141 0.66 -1.01 -11.06
CA ARG A 141 1.64 -0.68 -12.09
C ARG A 141 2.51 0.48 -11.64
N PHE A 142 3.46 0.21 -10.77
CA PHE A 142 4.42 1.22 -10.35
C PHE A 142 5.42 1.57 -11.46
N VAL A 143 5.96 2.80 -11.43
CA VAL A 143 7.18 3.12 -12.15
C VAL A 143 8.32 2.36 -11.50
N THR A 144 9.06 1.60 -12.31
CA THR A 144 10.16 0.76 -11.85
C THR A 144 11.47 1.09 -12.55
N GLU A 145 12.56 0.71 -11.93
CA GLU A 145 13.92 0.77 -12.48
C GLU A 145 14.57 -0.61 -12.40
N ALA A 146 15.47 -0.91 -13.32
CA ALA A 146 16.21 -2.18 -13.31
C ALA A 146 17.02 -2.35 -12.02
N ALA A 147 17.03 -3.56 -11.47
CA ALA A 147 17.75 -3.90 -10.24
C ALA A 147 18.13 -5.38 -10.26
N GLY A 148 19.41 -5.69 -10.46
CA GLY A 148 19.86 -7.09 -10.66
C GLY A 148 19.14 -7.73 -11.85
N ASP A 149 18.62 -8.94 -11.65
CA ASP A 149 17.86 -9.71 -12.65
C ASP A 149 16.39 -9.31 -12.71
N GLY A 150 15.96 -8.30 -11.93
CA GLY A 150 14.58 -7.87 -11.81
C GLY A 150 14.43 -6.35 -11.85
N CYS A 151 13.41 -5.86 -11.19
CA CYS A 151 13.15 -4.44 -11.07
C CYS A 151 12.81 -4.07 -9.63
N ARG A 152 12.86 -2.80 -9.33
CA ARG A 152 12.44 -2.23 -8.06
C ARG A 152 11.64 -0.95 -8.27
N ILE A 153 10.81 -0.60 -7.34
CA ILE A 153 10.02 0.64 -7.38
C ILE A 153 10.98 1.84 -7.38
N GLN A 154 10.81 2.70 -8.37
CA GLN A 154 11.52 3.97 -8.43
C GLN A 154 10.85 4.98 -7.49
N VAL A 155 11.63 5.59 -6.60
CA VAL A 155 11.17 6.70 -5.75
C VAL A 155 11.88 7.96 -6.22
N GLN A 156 11.11 8.95 -6.65
CA GLN A 156 11.62 10.23 -7.13
C GLN A 156 11.62 11.26 -6.02
N GLU A 157 12.75 11.92 -5.76
CA GLU A 157 12.78 13.11 -4.92
C GLU A 157 12.28 14.32 -5.71
N VAL A 158 11.35 15.08 -5.09
CA VAL A 158 10.83 16.33 -5.64
C VAL A 158 11.04 17.45 -4.64
N VAL A 159 11.71 18.52 -5.09
CA VAL A 159 11.98 19.70 -4.28
C VAL A 159 11.00 20.79 -4.65
N LEU A 160 10.11 21.14 -3.73
CA LEU A 160 9.10 22.18 -3.89
C LEU A 160 9.61 23.51 -3.35
N PRO A 161 9.08 24.65 -3.83
CA PRO A 161 9.37 25.94 -3.24
C PRO A 161 8.87 26.02 -1.80
N ALA A 162 9.35 27.00 -1.03
CA ALA A 162 8.84 27.29 0.31
C ALA A 162 7.32 27.52 0.28
N GLY A 163 6.60 26.92 1.23
CA GLY A 163 5.13 26.91 1.27
C GLY A 163 4.49 25.92 0.30
N GLY A 164 5.28 25.18 -0.47
CA GLY A 164 4.78 24.18 -1.43
C GLY A 164 4.08 22.99 -0.77
N LEU A 165 4.33 22.74 0.51
CA LEU A 165 3.66 21.68 1.29
C LEU A 165 2.64 22.21 2.31
N ASP A 166 2.36 23.52 2.32
CA ASP A 166 1.45 24.14 3.31
C ASP A 166 -0.01 23.70 3.17
N SER A 167 -0.44 23.42 1.95
CA SER A 167 -1.79 22.93 1.66
C SER A 167 -1.78 21.92 0.51
N TRP A 168 -2.91 21.26 0.28
CA TRP A 168 -3.13 20.43 -0.90
C TRP A 168 -2.94 21.23 -2.18
N ASP A 169 -3.60 22.39 -2.28
CA ASP A 169 -3.59 23.24 -3.48
C ASP A 169 -2.17 23.72 -3.80
N SER A 170 -1.44 24.20 -2.78
CA SER A 170 -0.06 24.66 -2.98
C SER A 170 0.83 23.52 -3.49
N MET A 171 0.67 22.31 -2.96
CA MET A 171 1.43 21.13 -3.41
C MET A 171 1.10 20.76 -4.85
N VAL A 172 -0.19 20.60 -5.19
CA VAL A 172 -0.58 20.21 -6.54
C VAL A 172 -0.17 21.27 -7.56
N ASN A 173 -0.38 22.57 -7.25
CA ASN A 173 0.08 23.67 -8.10
C ASN A 173 1.61 23.64 -8.32
N ALA A 174 2.39 23.40 -7.27
CA ALA A 174 3.84 23.32 -7.38
C ALA A 174 4.28 22.13 -8.21
N LEU A 175 3.66 20.95 -8.01
CA LEU A 175 3.92 19.74 -8.79
C LEU A 175 3.60 19.94 -10.27
N GLN A 176 2.47 20.57 -10.60
CA GLN A 176 2.09 20.85 -12.00
C GLN A 176 3.05 21.84 -12.68
N LYS A 177 3.55 22.85 -11.96
CA LYS A 177 4.60 23.75 -12.46
C LYS A 177 5.91 23.02 -12.74
N LEU A 178 6.21 21.97 -12.00
CA LEU A 178 7.33 21.05 -12.23
C LEU A 178 7.03 19.96 -13.27
N ASN A 179 5.92 20.09 -14.00
CA ASN A 179 5.46 19.15 -15.02
C ASN A 179 5.00 17.78 -14.51
N HIS A 180 4.70 17.62 -13.22
CA HIS A 180 4.09 16.40 -12.68
C HIS A 180 2.56 16.44 -12.87
N LYS A 181 2.12 16.35 -14.12
CA LYS A 181 0.71 16.39 -14.57
C LYS A 181 0.43 15.46 -15.75
N ASP A 182 1.26 14.45 -15.95
CA ASP A 182 1.09 13.46 -17.01
C ASP A 182 -0.20 12.66 -16.79
N PRO A 183 -1.15 12.62 -17.75
CA PRO A 183 -2.40 11.85 -17.64
C PRO A 183 -2.17 10.35 -17.51
N ASN A 184 -0.96 9.86 -17.83
CA ASN A 184 -0.54 8.48 -17.62
C ASN A 184 0.22 8.29 -16.30
N ARG A 185 0.06 9.20 -15.35
CA ARG A 185 0.65 9.11 -14.00
C ARG A 185 -0.37 9.37 -12.93
N LYS A 186 -0.36 8.51 -11.92
CA LYS A 186 -0.80 8.83 -10.58
C LYS A 186 0.41 8.99 -9.69
N TYR A 187 0.38 9.94 -8.80
CA TYR A 187 1.51 10.32 -7.97
C TYR A 187 1.23 9.95 -6.52
N LEU A 188 1.95 8.96 -5.99
CA LEU A 188 1.94 8.62 -4.57
C LEU A 188 3.07 9.40 -3.89
N ILE A 189 2.71 10.33 -3.03
CA ILE A 189 3.60 11.38 -2.52
C ILE A 189 3.77 11.23 -1.01
N PHE A 190 4.95 10.79 -0.58
CA PHE A 190 5.39 10.88 0.80
C PHE A 190 5.92 12.29 1.05
N ALA A 191 5.05 13.16 1.58
CA ALA A 191 5.37 14.56 1.80
C ALA A 191 6.09 14.77 3.14
N ASP A 192 7.22 15.47 3.11
CA ASP A 192 7.97 15.83 4.32
C ASP A 192 7.33 17.03 5.01
N SER A 193 6.10 16.85 5.43
CA SER A 193 5.21 17.81 6.06
C SER A 193 4.46 17.17 7.23
N ARG A 194 3.82 17.96 8.06
CA ARG A 194 3.02 17.52 9.21
C ARG A 194 1.66 18.20 9.28
N LYS A 195 1.17 18.67 8.15
CA LYS A 195 -0.08 19.46 8.07
C LYS A 195 -1.32 18.58 8.16
N SER A 196 -1.31 17.43 7.45
CA SER A 196 -2.42 16.47 7.43
C SER A 196 -1.87 15.05 7.58
N CYS A 197 -2.74 14.05 7.63
CA CYS A 197 -2.31 12.66 7.52
C CYS A 197 -2.28 12.23 6.07
N GLY A 198 -3.40 12.31 5.38
CA GLY A 198 -3.52 11.97 3.99
C GLY A 198 -4.52 12.84 3.24
N LEU A 199 -4.40 12.86 1.93
CA LEU A 199 -5.36 13.38 0.95
C LEU A 199 -5.16 12.69 -0.37
N GLY A 200 -6.26 12.23 -0.99
CA GLY A 200 -6.28 11.64 -2.33
C GLY A 200 -7.21 12.36 -3.30
N THR A 201 -6.80 12.44 -4.55
CA THR A 201 -7.72 12.81 -5.64
C THR A 201 -8.77 11.73 -5.80
N VAL A 202 -10.04 12.10 -5.94
CA VAL A 202 -11.12 11.20 -6.35
C VAL A 202 -12.09 11.96 -7.24
N TYR A 203 -12.58 11.31 -8.27
CA TYR A 203 -13.65 11.85 -9.13
C TYR A 203 -14.94 11.10 -8.85
N GLY A 204 -16.07 11.82 -8.72
CA GLY A 204 -17.41 11.26 -8.58
C GLY A 204 -17.92 10.67 -9.88
N ASP A 205 -17.25 9.64 -10.39
CA ASP A 205 -17.61 8.93 -11.61
C ASP A 205 -17.70 7.43 -11.31
N ASP A 206 -18.91 6.93 -11.17
CA ASP A 206 -19.22 5.53 -10.89
C ASP A 206 -19.50 4.71 -12.15
N ARG A 207 -19.38 5.30 -13.34
CA ARG A 207 -19.64 4.60 -14.60
C ARG A 207 -18.59 3.51 -14.83
N PRO A 208 -19.01 2.31 -15.22
CA PRO A 208 -18.06 1.24 -15.52
C PRO A 208 -17.28 1.53 -16.80
N GLY A 209 -16.14 0.86 -16.96
CA GLY A 209 -15.38 0.86 -18.20
C GLY A 209 -14.19 1.82 -18.25
N PRO A 210 -13.42 1.77 -19.34
CA PRO A 210 -12.13 2.45 -19.45
C PRO A 210 -12.24 3.97 -19.47
N ASP A 211 -13.40 4.52 -19.80
CA ASP A 211 -13.66 5.97 -19.87
C ASP A 211 -14.00 6.61 -18.53
N ASN A 212 -14.01 5.84 -17.45
CA ASN A 212 -14.17 6.37 -16.09
C ASN A 212 -13.10 7.43 -15.79
N ALA A 213 -13.51 8.55 -15.19
CA ALA A 213 -12.61 9.67 -14.90
C ALA A 213 -11.43 9.28 -13.98
N ASN A 214 -11.69 8.39 -13.01
CA ASN A 214 -10.63 7.88 -12.11
C ASN A 214 -9.64 6.98 -12.87
N ASN A 215 -10.06 6.37 -13.97
CA ASN A 215 -9.19 5.57 -14.83
C ASN A 215 -8.38 6.41 -15.82
N ARG A 216 -8.92 7.54 -16.30
CA ARG A 216 -8.33 8.34 -17.37
C ARG A 216 -7.42 9.47 -16.90
N ASN A 217 -7.72 10.06 -15.76
CA ASN A 217 -7.07 11.29 -15.34
C ASN A 217 -5.88 11.01 -14.41
N THR A 218 -4.96 11.98 -14.39
CA THR A 218 -3.93 12.04 -13.35
C THR A 218 -4.58 12.13 -11.96
N GLY A 219 -3.84 11.74 -10.94
CA GLY A 219 -4.28 11.85 -9.56
C GLY A 219 -3.09 11.97 -8.62
N TYR A 220 -3.33 12.56 -7.47
CA TYR A 220 -2.32 12.76 -6.44
C TYR A 220 -2.81 12.11 -5.14
N ALA A 221 -1.95 11.32 -4.52
CA ALA A 221 -2.15 10.74 -3.21
C ALA A 221 -1.04 11.27 -2.30
N ARG A 222 -1.36 12.14 -1.36
CA ARG A 222 -0.42 12.75 -0.43
C ARG A 222 -0.50 12.07 0.93
N VAL A 223 0.67 11.74 1.50
CA VAL A 223 0.81 11.21 2.86
C VAL A 223 1.89 12.01 3.58
N ASP A 224 1.55 12.67 4.67
CA ASP A 224 2.47 13.53 5.42
C ASP A 224 3.30 12.75 6.44
N ALA A 225 4.48 13.29 6.77
CA ALA A 225 5.35 12.79 7.85
C ALA A 225 4.80 13.13 9.25
N LYS A 226 3.50 13.32 9.39
CA LYS A 226 2.83 13.45 10.68
C LYS A 226 2.81 12.11 11.37
N ALA A 227 2.79 12.11 12.69
CA ALA A 227 2.80 10.89 13.49
C ALA A 227 1.94 9.78 12.87
N ASN A 228 2.56 8.64 12.61
CA ASN A 228 1.95 7.41 12.09
C ASN A 228 1.33 7.46 10.68
N CYS A 229 1.42 8.58 9.96
CA CYS A 229 0.82 8.68 8.65
C CYS A 229 1.76 8.17 7.55
N TRP A 230 3.07 8.42 7.66
CA TRP A 230 4.02 7.68 6.81
C TRP A 230 3.96 6.19 7.15
N GLY A 231 3.43 5.42 6.24
CA GLY A 231 3.21 3.99 6.39
C GLY A 231 2.38 3.43 5.25
N PHE A 232 2.16 2.14 5.29
CA PHE A 232 1.37 1.44 4.30
C PHE A 232 -0.09 1.92 4.26
N ASN A 233 -0.80 1.95 5.42
CA ASN A 233 -2.24 2.19 5.47
C ASN A 233 -2.64 3.52 4.81
N ALA A 234 -2.06 4.65 5.27
CA ALA A 234 -2.36 5.93 4.70
C ALA A 234 -2.02 5.98 3.21
N ALA A 235 -0.88 5.44 2.82
CA ALA A 235 -0.44 5.45 1.44
C ALA A 235 -1.35 4.61 0.52
N ALA A 236 -1.80 3.46 1.00
CA ALA A 236 -2.73 2.59 0.28
C ALA A 236 -4.13 3.20 0.17
N HIS A 237 -4.62 3.80 1.26
CA HIS A 237 -5.90 4.49 1.34
C HIS A 237 -5.96 5.66 0.34
N GLU A 238 -5.01 6.57 0.40
CA GLU A 238 -4.99 7.73 -0.49
C GLU A 238 -4.78 7.34 -1.96
N LEU A 239 -3.98 6.29 -2.22
CA LEU A 239 -3.86 5.76 -3.55
C LEU A 239 -5.18 5.14 -4.04
N GLY A 240 -5.91 4.44 -3.17
CA GLY A 240 -7.24 3.89 -3.43
C GLY A 240 -8.22 4.96 -3.93
N HIS A 241 -8.25 6.13 -3.30
CA HIS A 241 -9.03 7.27 -3.79
C HIS A 241 -8.66 7.65 -5.21
N THR A 242 -7.38 7.68 -5.57
CA THR A 242 -6.98 8.03 -6.93
C THR A 242 -7.44 7.00 -7.97
N PHE A 243 -7.71 5.76 -7.57
CA PHE A 243 -8.30 4.73 -8.44
C PHE A 243 -9.84 4.81 -8.47
N GLY A 244 -10.45 5.62 -7.60
CA GLY A 244 -11.88 5.84 -7.54
C GLY A 244 -12.63 5.07 -6.44
N ALA A 245 -11.94 4.59 -5.43
CA ALA A 245 -12.55 4.03 -4.22
C ALA A 245 -12.87 5.18 -3.23
N VAL A 246 -13.99 5.21 -2.55
CA VAL A 246 -15.26 4.52 -2.70
C VAL A 246 -16.22 5.51 -3.35
N GLN A 247 -17.06 5.10 -4.30
CA GLN A 247 -18.00 6.02 -4.93
C GLN A 247 -19.21 6.29 -4.01
N SER A 248 -19.80 7.49 -4.12
CA SER A 248 -20.94 7.89 -3.27
C SER A 248 -22.21 7.07 -3.49
N THR A 249 -22.25 6.27 -4.54
CA THR A 249 -23.34 5.36 -4.87
C THR A 249 -23.12 3.94 -4.38
N ALA A 250 -21.95 3.65 -3.78
CA ALA A 250 -21.64 2.33 -3.23
C ALA A 250 -22.60 1.95 -2.10
N PRO A 251 -22.94 0.66 -1.94
CA PRO A 251 -23.97 0.20 -0.99
C PRO A 251 -23.77 0.68 0.45
N HIS A 252 -22.53 0.66 0.92
CA HIS A 252 -22.21 1.00 2.32
C HIS A 252 -21.49 2.36 2.46
N PHE A 253 -21.71 3.26 1.49
CA PHE A 253 -21.10 4.58 1.51
C PHE A 253 -21.55 5.43 2.68
N ASN A 254 -20.60 5.93 3.47
CA ASN A 254 -20.79 6.93 4.52
C ASN A 254 -19.62 7.90 4.57
N GLY A 255 -19.40 8.65 3.49
CA GLY A 255 -18.18 9.43 3.29
C GLY A 255 -17.01 8.56 2.78
N HIS A 256 -16.89 7.36 3.27
CA HIS A 256 -16.06 6.23 2.81
C HIS A 256 -16.93 4.98 2.73
N CYS A 257 -16.54 3.87 3.37
CA CYS A 257 -17.41 2.74 3.62
C CYS A 257 -17.56 2.49 5.14
N ASN A 258 -18.53 1.67 5.53
CA ASN A 258 -18.87 1.45 6.93
C ASN A 258 -18.22 0.20 7.54
N ASP A 259 -17.41 -0.50 6.78
CA ASP A 259 -16.83 -1.77 7.17
C ASP A 259 -15.61 -1.54 8.08
N GLU A 260 -15.71 -1.89 9.35
CA GLU A 260 -14.56 -1.81 10.23
C GLU A 260 -13.48 -2.78 9.75
N TRP A 261 -12.23 -2.38 9.78
CA TRP A 261 -11.04 -3.11 9.35
C TRP A 261 -10.83 -3.20 7.82
N ASP A 262 -11.64 -2.56 7.01
CA ASP A 262 -11.36 -2.36 5.59
C ASP A 262 -10.43 -1.18 5.36
N LEU A 263 -9.51 -1.30 4.39
CA LEU A 263 -8.51 -0.28 4.10
C LEU A 263 -9.12 1.10 3.74
N MET A 264 -10.28 1.10 3.07
CA MET A 264 -10.94 2.34 2.64
C MET A 264 -12.07 2.78 3.57
N CYS A 265 -12.34 2.05 4.64
CA CYS A 265 -13.43 2.35 5.54
C CYS A 265 -12.96 3.01 6.82
N TYR A 266 -13.78 3.88 7.36
CA TYR A 266 -13.60 4.36 8.72
C TYR A 266 -14.64 3.68 9.60
N GLY A 267 -14.18 2.80 10.48
CA GLY A 267 -15.04 2.09 11.42
C GLY A 267 -15.89 3.06 12.22
N THR A 268 -17.15 3.15 11.88
CA THR A 268 -18.16 3.84 12.70
C THR A 268 -18.81 2.88 13.71
N GLY A 269 -18.29 1.65 13.80
CA GLY A 269 -18.72 0.64 14.75
C GLY A 269 -20.06 -0.02 14.43
N THR A 270 -20.60 0.13 13.23
CA THR A 270 -21.92 -0.37 12.87
C THR A 270 -21.91 -1.68 12.07
N GLU A 271 -20.84 -1.98 11.37
CA GLU A 271 -20.71 -3.21 10.61
C GLU A 271 -19.27 -3.74 10.68
N VAL A 272 -19.09 -5.00 11.03
CA VAL A 272 -17.79 -5.68 11.03
C VAL A 272 -17.93 -6.86 10.08
N VAL A 273 -17.61 -6.65 8.81
CA VAL A 273 -17.59 -7.70 7.79
C VAL A 273 -16.20 -8.28 7.63
N CYS A 274 -15.17 -7.43 7.75
CA CYS A 274 -13.80 -7.89 7.84
C CYS A 274 -13.57 -8.60 9.17
N PRO A 275 -13.27 -9.90 9.17
CA PRO A 275 -13.35 -10.71 10.40
C PRO A 275 -12.22 -10.43 11.40
N GLU A 276 -11.19 -9.71 11.03
CA GLU A 276 -9.98 -9.52 11.85
C GLU A 276 -9.31 -8.18 11.54
N LYS A 277 -8.55 -7.65 12.52
CA LYS A 277 -7.69 -6.45 12.37
C LYS A 277 -6.69 -6.54 11.20
N ASP A 278 -6.36 -7.75 10.76
CA ASP A 278 -5.53 -8.01 9.58
C ASP A 278 -6.15 -7.48 8.30
N SER A 279 -7.44 -7.29 8.32
CA SER A 279 -8.21 -6.83 7.18
C SER A 279 -8.00 -5.35 6.88
N ASP A 280 -7.45 -4.54 7.81
CA ASP A 280 -6.93 -3.19 7.51
C ASP A 280 -5.89 -3.16 6.37
N ARG A 281 -5.44 -4.34 5.94
CA ARG A 281 -4.53 -4.54 4.81
C ARG A 281 -5.25 -5.00 3.54
N LEU A 282 -6.54 -5.25 3.60
CA LEU A 282 -7.33 -5.76 2.48
C LEU A 282 -8.28 -4.70 1.95
N LEU A 283 -8.60 -4.85 0.68
CA LEU A 283 -9.55 -4.02 -0.03
C LEU A 283 -10.90 -4.72 -0.07
N ASP A 284 -11.96 -4.00 0.26
CA ASP A 284 -13.35 -4.41 0.07
C ASP A 284 -13.62 -5.83 0.60
N CYS A 285 -13.65 -5.96 1.92
CA CYS A 285 -13.75 -7.28 2.58
C CYS A 285 -15.04 -8.03 2.21
N ASN A 286 -16.14 -7.32 2.02
CA ASN A 286 -17.43 -7.86 1.58
C ASN A 286 -17.56 -7.99 0.05
N LYS A 287 -16.63 -7.42 -0.73
CA LYS A 287 -16.55 -7.53 -2.20
C LYS A 287 -17.71 -6.86 -2.95
N ASP A 288 -18.30 -5.81 -2.42
CA ASP A 288 -19.50 -5.19 -3.00
C ASP A 288 -19.44 -3.66 -3.14
N ASP A 289 -18.47 -2.98 -2.53
CA ASP A 289 -18.37 -1.51 -2.54
C ASP A 289 -17.45 -0.95 -3.62
N TYR A 290 -16.24 -1.50 -3.82
CA TYR A 290 -15.26 -0.89 -4.73
C TYR A 290 -14.23 -1.85 -5.35
N PHE A 291 -14.06 -3.10 -4.86
CA PHE A 291 -13.04 -4.01 -5.37
C PHE A 291 -13.48 -5.48 -5.40
N SER A 292 -13.65 -6.04 -6.59
CA SER A 292 -13.83 -7.49 -6.80
C SER A 292 -13.33 -7.89 -8.19
N THR A 293 -12.57 -8.98 -8.31
CA THR A 293 -12.13 -9.51 -9.61
C THR A 293 -13.22 -10.34 -10.30
N ALA A 294 -14.24 -10.80 -9.55
CA ALA A 294 -15.33 -11.60 -10.02
C ALA A 294 -16.67 -11.20 -9.36
N PRO A 295 -17.16 -9.96 -9.58
CA PRO A 295 -18.40 -9.52 -8.97
C PRO A 295 -19.58 -10.37 -9.46
N PRO A 296 -20.54 -10.77 -8.58
CA PRO A 296 -21.73 -11.47 -8.96
C PRO A 296 -22.53 -10.70 -10.02
N ALA A 297 -23.15 -11.42 -10.97
CA ALA A 297 -23.97 -10.79 -12.00
C ALA A 297 -25.12 -9.97 -11.38
N GLY A 298 -25.28 -8.72 -11.81
CA GLY A 298 -26.28 -7.79 -11.28
C GLY A 298 -25.92 -7.09 -9.97
N SER A 299 -24.78 -7.40 -9.36
CA SER A 299 -24.26 -6.66 -8.20
C SER A 299 -23.84 -5.24 -8.58
N TYR A 300 -23.62 -4.39 -7.56
CA TYR A 300 -23.13 -3.03 -7.76
C TYR A 300 -21.85 -3.00 -8.59
N LEU A 301 -20.81 -3.77 -8.20
CA LEU A 301 -19.53 -3.81 -8.90
C LEU A 301 -19.57 -4.45 -10.30
N ALA A 302 -20.62 -5.17 -10.64
CA ALA A 302 -20.84 -5.66 -12.02
C ALA A 302 -21.35 -4.57 -12.97
N THR A 303 -21.95 -3.49 -12.43
CA THR A 303 -22.63 -2.44 -13.20
C THR A 303 -22.08 -1.04 -13.00
N HIS A 304 -21.23 -0.84 -11.97
CA HIS A 304 -20.61 0.42 -11.62
C HIS A 304 -19.07 0.34 -11.68
N TRP A 305 -18.41 1.42 -11.29
CA TRP A 305 -16.96 1.44 -11.26
C TRP A 305 -16.41 0.48 -10.20
N ASN A 306 -15.52 -0.36 -10.65
CA ASN A 306 -14.82 -1.36 -9.85
C ASN A 306 -13.32 -1.17 -10.08
N ILE A 307 -12.60 -0.74 -9.05
CA ILE A 307 -11.18 -0.40 -9.20
C ILE A 307 -10.32 -1.62 -9.56
N ALA A 308 -10.80 -2.86 -9.34
CA ALA A 308 -10.12 -4.07 -9.81
C ALA A 308 -10.00 -4.14 -11.34
N ASN A 309 -10.80 -3.34 -12.09
CA ASN A 309 -10.75 -3.23 -13.52
C ASN A 309 -9.87 -2.07 -14.04
N SER A 310 -9.28 -1.30 -13.13
CA SER A 310 -8.45 -0.14 -13.47
C SER A 310 -7.26 -0.50 -14.35
N ASP A 311 -6.93 0.38 -15.32
CA ASP A 311 -5.73 0.23 -16.17
C ASP A 311 -4.44 0.60 -15.44
N TRP A 312 -4.52 1.10 -14.22
CA TRP A 312 -3.41 1.33 -13.32
C TRP A 312 -2.92 0.04 -12.63
N LEU A 313 -3.58 -1.09 -12.94
CA LEU A 313 -3.25 -2.41 -12.42
C LEU A 313 -2.79 -3.34 -13.53
N ILE A 314 -1.84 -4.21 -13.23
CA ILE A 314 -1.54 -5.41 -13.98
C ILE A 314 -2.58 -6.45 -13.57
N LYS A 315 -3.27 -7.03 -14.54
CA LYS A 315 -4.45 -7.88 -14.32
C LYS A 315 -4.23 -9.29 -14.83
N SER A 316 -4.55 -10.30 -14.02
CA SER A 316 -4.61 -11.71 -14.42
C SER A 316 -5.88 -12.36 -13.85
N ALA A 317 -6.36 -13.38 -14.54
CA ALA A 317 -7.43 -14.26 -14.07
C ALA A 317 -6.90 -15.43 -13.20
N VAL A 318 -5.58 -15.54 -13.03
CA VAL A 318 -4.95 -16.58 -12.23
C VAL A 318 -4.41 -15.94 -10.95
N PRO A 319 -4.84 -16.41 -9.78
CA PRO A 319 -4.28 -15.95 -8.51
C PRO A 319 -2.79 -16.26 -8.41
N ASP A 320 -2.00 -15.31 -7.95
CA ASP A 320 -0.58 -15.48 -7.67
C ASP A 320 -0.18 -14.85 -6.32
N ALA A 321 -1.16 -14.59 -5.46
CA ALA A 321 -0.95 -14.02 -4.15
C ALA A 321 0.06 -14.85 -3.36
N ARG A 322 1.03 -14.14 -2.81
CA ARG A 322 1.98 -14.69 -1.84
C ARG A 322 1.72 -13.99 -0.52
N PRO A 323 0.83 -14.54 0.31
CA PRO A 323 0.47 -13.88 1.54
C PRO A 323 1.72 -13.60 2.36
N GLY A 324 1.90 -12.32 2.66
CA GLY A 324 2.92 -11.86 3.60
C GLY A 324 2.59 -12.26 5.04
N PRO A 325 3.25 -11.65 6.02
CA PRO A 325 2.94 -11.87 7.43
C PRO A 325 1.46 -11.59 7.72
N ARG A 326 0.84 -12.41 8.57
CA ARG A 326 -0.56 -12.28 8.95
C ARG A 326 -0.70 -11.96 10.44
N HIS A 327 -1.74 -11.23 10.77
CA HIS A 327 -2.10 -11.00 12.17
C HIS A 327 -2.23 -12.34 12.92
N GLY A 328 -1.68 -12.43 14.11
CA GLY A 328 -1.69 -13.65 14.91
C GLY A 328 -0.64 -14.70 14.53
N GLN A 329 -0.03 -14.61 13.34
CA GLN A 329 1.02 -15.55 12.92
C GLN A 329 2.21 -15.49 13.86
N VAL A 330 2.72 -16.67 14.26
CA VAL A 330 3.91 -16.80 15.09
C VAL A 330 5.08 -17.28 14.23
N VAL A 331 6.20 -16.58 14.35
CA VAL A 331 7.42 -16.84 13.57
C VAL A 331 8.67 -16.71 14.42
N GLU A 332 9.77 -17.29 13.95
CA GLU A 332 11.12 -16.93 14.35
C GLU A 332 11.76 -16.05 13.26
N PHE A 333 12.48 -15.00 13.66
CA PHE A 333 13.34 -14.24 12.77
C PHE A 333 14.76 -14.77 12.86
N VAL A 334 15.20 -15.54 11.88
CA VAL A 334 16.51 -16.18 11.86
C VAL A 334 17.46 -15.42 10.95
N ASN A 335 18.61 -15.02 11.44
CA ASN A 335 19.66 -14.44 10.60
C ASN A 335 20.29 -15.56 9.74
N PRO A 336 20.16 -15.53 8.40
CA PRO A 336 20.63 -16.62 7.57
C PRO A 336 22.15 -16.77 7.50
N ALA A 337 22.91 -15.73 7.85
CA ALA A 337 24.38 -15.79 7.86
C ALA A 337 24.96 -16.46 9.11
N THR A 338 24.22 -16.41 10.22
CA THR A 338 24.70 -16.92 11.53
C THR A 338 23.88 -18.06 12.08
N GLY A 339 22.67 -18.29 11.54
CA GLY A 339 21.68 -19.24 12.07
C GLY A 339 21.08 -18.86 13.42
N GLY A 340 21.44 -17.68 13.96
CA GLY A 340 20.90 -17.19 15.23
C GLY A 340 19.52 -16.56 15.06
N ALA A 341 18.70 -16.66 16.11
CA ALA A 341 17.34 -16.10 16.16
C ALA A 341 17.27 -14.81 16.94
N LEU A 342 16.37 -13.91 16.50
CA LEU A 342 15.99 -12.73 17.26
C LEU A 342 15.20 -13.15 18.50
N GLY A 343 15.62 -12.76 19.68
CA GLY A 343 14.97 -13.16 20.92
C GLY A 343 15.22 -12.22 22.07
N VAL A 344 14.40 -12.33 23.11
CA VAL A 344 14.60 -11.57 24.35
C VAL A 344 15.73 -12.21 25.15
N ILE A 345 16.73 -11.40 25.50
CA ILE A 345 17.92 -11.85 26.25
C ILE A 345 17.46 -12.40 27.60
N GLU A 346 18.07 -13.54 28.02
CA GLU A 346 17.75 -14.28 29.25
C GLU A 346 16.28 -14.73 29.36
N ALA A 347 15.55 -14.76 28.26
CA ALA A 347 14.12 -15.06 28.23
C ALA A 347 13.30 -14.20 29.24
N SER A 348 13.77 -12.99 29.52
CA SER A 348 13.16 -12.08 30.49
C SER A 348 11.70 -11.75 30.09
N SER A 349 10.83 -11.66 31.11
CA SER A 349 9.45 -11.14 30.92
C SER A 349 9.30 -9.68 31.37
N ALA A 350 10.38 -9.04 31.80
CA ALA A 350 10.34 -7.66 32.28
C ALA A 350 10.24 -6.65 31.13
N ASP A 351 9.65 -5.48 31.41
CA ASP A 351 9.79 -4.32 30.55
C ASP A 351 11.26 -3.90 30.47
N LEU A 352 11.64 -3.29 29.37
CA LEU A 352 12.99 -2.80 29.08
C LEU A 352 14.05 -3.92 28.91
N ALA A 353 13.65 -5.19 28.88
CA ALA A 353 14.59 -6.25 28.55
C ALA A 353 15.02 -6.16 27.09
N TYR A 354 16.31 -6.30 26.85
CA TYR A 354 16.88 -6.16 25.51
C TYR A 354 16.55 -7.34 24.60
N VAL A 355 16.39 -7.02 23.34
CA VAL A 355 16.31 -8.00 22.25
C VAL A 355 17.69 -8.19 21.65
N GLY A 356 18.09 -9.43 21.43
CA GLY A 356 19.39 -9.80 20.88
C GLY A 356 19.28 -10.87 19.78
N ARG A 357 20.38 -11.08 19.06
CA ARG A 357 20.53 -12.25 18.23
C ARG A 357 21.16 -13.38 19.07
N LEU A 358 20.41 -14.42 19.33
CA LEU A 358 20.74 -15.52 20.23
C LEU A 358 20.99 -16.83 19.45
N ALA A 359 21.65 -17.80 20.06
CA ALA A 359 21.64 -19.17 19.51
C ALA A 359 20.20 -19.65 19.39
N ARG A 360 19.82 -20.17 18.22
CA ARG A 360 18.46 -20.64 17.96
C ARG A 360 18.16 -21.90 18.76
N THR A 361 17.10 -21.88 19.54
CA THR A 361 16.67 -23.00 20.41
C THR A 361 15.20 -23.37 20.21
N GLY A 362 14.42 -22.57 19.47
CA GLY A 362 12.97 -22.72 19.36
C GLY A 362 12.19 -22.29 20.59
N ALA A 363 12.85 -21.65 21.58
CA ALA A 363 12.18 -21.20 22.81
C ALA A 363 11.18 -20.07 22.51
N THR A 364 10.10 -19.99 23.30
CA THR A 364 9.06 -18.97 23.16
C THR A 364 9.59 -17.54 23.24
N SER A 365 10.71 -17.32 23.92
CA SER A 365 11.43 -16.02 23.96
C SER A 365 12.08 -15.63 22.63
N GLN A 366 12.18 -16.56 21.68
CA GLN A 366 12.68 -16.33 20.31
C GLN A 366 11.54 -16.34 19.28
N GLN A 367 10.30 -16.51 19.73
CA GLN A 367 9.11 -16.54 18.90
C GLN A 367 8.37 -15.22 18.99
N TRP A 368 7.91 -14.73 17.84
CA TRP A 368 7.28 -13.43 17.71
C TRP A 368 5.95 -13.58 17.01
N ARG A 369 4.89 -13.03 17.63
CA ARG A 369 3.55 -12.95 17.04
C ARG A 369 3.40 -11.61 16.33
N PHE A 370 3.02 -11.66 15.08
CA PHE A 370 2.62 -10.47 14.36
C PHE A 370 1.28 -9.94 14.90
N GLN A 371 1.29 -8.69 15.33
CA GLN A 371 0.09 -7.93 15.66
C GLN A 371 0.01 -6.76 14.69
N TYR A 372 -1.14 -6.59 14.02
CA TYR A 372 -1.32 -5.46 13.12
C TYR A 372 -2.07 -4.33 13.84
N TRP A 373 -1.50 -3.14 13.83
CA TRP A 373 -2.09 -1.91 14.36
C TRP A 373 -1.45 -0.71 13.67
N THR A 374 -2.04 -0.23 12.56
CA THR A 374 -1.44 0.84 11.73
C THR A 374 0.04 0.61 11.36
N GLY A 375 0.47 -0.63 11.32
CA GLY A 375 1.81 -1.14 11.12
C GLY A 375 2.05 -2.39 11.97
N TRP A 376 3.06 -3.18 11.63
CA TRP A 376 3.37 -4.41 12.34
C TRP A 376 3.95 -4.13 13.72
N GLN A 377 3.40 -4.78 14.73
CA GLN A 377 4.01 -4.96 16.04
C GLN A 377 4.50 -6.40 16.16
N LEU A 378 5.67 -6.58 16.75
CA LEU A 378 6.27 -7.88 16.98
C LEU A 378 6.12 -8.21 18.46
N GLN A 379 5.09 -8.99 18.81
CA GLN A 379 4.83 -9.40 20.20
C GLN A 379 5.59 -10.68 20.52
N ASN A 380 6.43 -10.62 21.53
CA ASN A 380 7.17 -11.80 22.01
C ASN A 380 6.21 -12.82 22.67
N VAL A 381 6.30 -14.09 22.25
CA VAL A 381 5.36 -15.13 22.71
C VAL A 381 5.55 -15.46 24.22
N ASN A 382 6.79 -15.38 24.72
CA ASN A 382 7.09 -15.67 26.12
C ASN A 382 6.56 -14.61 27.06
N SER A 383 6.79 -13.34 26.75
CA SER A 383 6.47 -12.21 27.66
C SER A 383 5.14 -11.53 27.36
N GLY A 384 4.59 -11.70 26.15
CA GLY A 384 3.44 -10.94 25.66
C GLY A 384 3.74 -9.46 25.38
N LYS A 385 5.02 -9.04 25.42
CA LYS A 385 5.45 -7.67 25.19
C LYS A 385 5.88 -7.44 23.75
N CYS A 386 5.86 -6.18 23.30
CA CYS A 386 6.20 -5.80 21.95
C CYS A 386 7.66 -5.34 21.83
N ALA A 387 8.32 -5.70 20.73
CA ALA A 387 9.60 -5.12 20.37
C ALA A 387 9.45 -3.60 20.18
N ASP A 388 10.34 -2.83 20.79
CA ASP A 388 10.29 -1.38 20.82
C ASP A 388 11.67 -0.78 20.56
N SER A 389 11.69 0.36 19.88
CA SER A 389 12.85 1.24 19.83
C SER A 389 13.08 1.85 21.22
N ALA A 390 14.18 1.53 21.86
CA ALA A 390 14.44 1.97 23.24
C ALA A 390 14.10 3.45 23.45
N TYR A 391 13.11 3.72 24.29
CA TYR A 391 12.62 5.07 24.60
C TYR A 391 12.19 5.88 23.37
N SER A 392 11.63 5.21 22.34
CA SER A 392 11.33 5.81 21.03
C SER A 392 12.53 6.56 20.42
N GLY A 393 13.74 6.06 20.69
CA GLY A 393 14.98 6.65 20.19
C GLY A 393 15.06 6.62 18.68
N THR A 394 15.53 7.73 18.09
CA THR A 394 15.52 7.96 16.63
C THR A 394 16.94 8.03 16.03
N THR A 395 17.97 7.73 16.81
CA THR A 395 19.36 7.81 16.34
C THR A 395 19.94 6.43 16.04
N PRO A 396 20.87 6.31 15.08
CA PRO A 396 21.65 5.09 14.89
C PRO A 396 22.33 4.65 16.19
N GLY A 397 22.29 3.34 16.45
CA GLY A 397 22.79 2.77 17.71
C GLY A 397 21.71 2.61 18.78
N THR A 398 20.51 3.15 18.60
CA THR A 398 19.40 2.91 19.52
C THR A 398 19.14 1.41 19.64
N ALA A 399 19.13 0.88 20.87
CA ALA A 399 18.83 -0.52 21.13
C ALA A 399 17.37 -0.88 20.79
N VAL A 400 17.12 -2.15 20.52
CA VAL A 400 15.78 -2.72 20.52
C VAL A 400 15.58 -3.45 21.85
N LEU A 401 14.46 -3.17 22.49
CA LEU A 401 14.03 -3.79 23.73
C LEU A 401 12.60 -4.29 23.62
N GLN A 402 12.08 -4.95 24.61
CA GLN A 402 10.64 -5.22 24.72
C GLN A 402 10.00 -4.29 25.74
N TYR A 403 8.76 -3.92 25.48
CA TYR A 403 7.94 -3.14 26.40
C TYR A 403 6.47 -3.55 26.31
N THR A 404 5.68 -3.26 27.35
CA THR A 404 4.22 -3.50 27.31
C THR A 404 3.62 -2.89 26.06
N CYS A 405 2.91 -3.70 25.25
CA CYS A 405 2.32 -3.27 23.98
C CYS A 405 1.30 -2.15 24.22
N ASN A 406 1.58 -0.96 23.75
CA ASN A 406 0.76 0.24 23.94
C ASN A 406 0.55 1.05 22.63
N GLY A 407 1.01 0.52 21.48
CA GLY A 407 0.85 1.13 20.16
C GLY A 407 1.74 2.34 19.89
N GLN A 408 2.78 2.59 20.72
CA GLN A 408 3.72 3.68 20.47
C GLN A 408 4.46 3.51 19.14
N ASP A 409 4.93 4.63 18.58
CA ASP A 409 5.62 4.65 17.29
C ASP A 409 6.89 3.81 17.25
N GLY A 410 7.61 3.73 18.38
CA GLY A 410 8.79 2.88 18.53
C GLY A 410 8.52 1.39 18.35
N MET A 411 7.25 0.95 18.51
CA MET A 411 6.83 -0.45 18.40
C MET A 411 6.39 -0.85 16.99
N ARG A 412 6.42 0.09 16.03
CA ARG A 412 5.95 -0.19 14.67
C ARG A 412 7.09 -0.52 13.74
N TRP A 413 6.91 -1.62 13.05
CA TRP A 413 7.91 -2.19 12.18
C TRP A 413 7.36 -2.37 10.77
N THR A 414 8.21 -2.14 9.80
CA THR A 414 7.98 -2.37 8.39
C THR A 414 8.92 -3.48 7.94
N LEU A 415 8.39 -4.47 7.22
CA LEU A 415 9.20 -5.56 6.69
C LEU A 415 9.63 -5.22 5.26
N TYR A 416 10.92 -4.99 5.05
CA TYR A 416 11.49 -4.78 3.73
C TYR A 416 11.84 -6.13 3.11
N PRO A 417 11.14 -6.61 2.08
CA PRO A 417 11.41 -7.92 1.49
C PRO A 417 12.71 -7.91 0.68
N LEU A 418 13.49 -8.96 0.89
CA LEU A 418 14.78 -9.19 0.21
C LEU A 418 14.75 -10.43 -0.68
N GLY A 419 13.56 -11.07 -0.81
CA GLY A 419 13.33 -12.32 -1.53
C GLY A 419 13.50 -13.55 -0.65
N GLY A 420 12.79 -14.63 -0.98
CA GLY A 420 12.90 -15.93 -0.28
C GLY A 420 12.58 -15.88 1.21
N GLU A 421 11.51 -15.23 1.64
CA GLU A 421 11.13 -15.05 3.04
C GLU A 421 12.20 -14.36 3.91
N ILE A 422 13.14 -13.63 3.27
CA ILE A 422 14.15 -12.82 3.95
C ILE A 422 13.73 -11.36 3.95
N TYR A 423 13.82 -10.73 5.10
CA TYR A 423 13.38 -9.35 5.31
C TYR A 423 14.43 -8.53 6.06
N GLY A 424 14.44 -7.22 5.77
CA GLY A 424 14.93 -6.20 6.68
C GLY A 424 13.80 -5.77 7.61
N ILE A 425 14.04 -5.63 8.90
CA ILE A 425 13.05 -5.16 9.86
C ILE A 425 13.35 -3.68 10.11
N LEU A 426 12.51 -2.78 9.57
CA LEU A 426 12.69 -1.33 9.66
C LEU A 426 11.73 -0.75 10.70
N ASN A 427 12.23 0.13 11.55
CA ASN A 427 11.32 0.89 12.41
C ASN A 427 10.59 1.96 11.57
N THR A 428 9.27 1.97 11.63
CA THR A 428 8.42 2.84 10.78
C THR A 428 8.67 4.33 11.06
N LEU A 429 8.92 4.72 12.30
CA LEU A 429 9.18 6.11 12.67
C LEU A 429 10.54 6.61 12.17
N THR A 430 11.57 5.76 12.21
CA THR A 430 12.96 6.19 12.02
C THR A 430 13.54 5.80 10.65
N GLY A 431 12.97 4.78 9.99
CA GLY A 431 13.55 4.17 8.79
C GLY A 431 14.84 3.36 9.08
N LEU A 432 15.22 3.22 10.35
CA LEU A 432 16.40 2.45 10.76
C LEU A 432 16.06 0.97 10.86
N ALA A 433 17.03 0.10 10.58
CA ALA A 433 16.86 -1.34 10.55
C ALA A 433 17.42 -2.02 11.80
N VAL A 434 16.73 -3.07 12.25
CA VAL A 434 17.23 -4.00 13.26
C VAL A 434 18.52 -4.65 12.75
N THR A 435 19.61 -4.42 13.47
CA THR A 435 20.96 -4.80 13.07
C THR A 435 21.63 -5.63 14.18
N ASP A 436 22.08 -6.82 13.81
CA ASP A 436 22.90 -7.67 14.69
C ASP A 436 24.29 -7.05 14.86
N ALA A 437 24.68 -6.81 16.10
CA ALA A 437 26.01 -6.31 16.46
C ALA A 437 27.08 -7.43 16.60
N GLY A 438 26.65 -8.70 16.47
CA GLY A 438 27.51 -9.89 16.70
C GLY A 438 27.48 -10.37 18.14
N GLY A 439 27.89 -11.62 18.36
CA GLY A 439 27.79 -12.27 19.68
C GLY A 439 26.34 -12.43 20.13
N ASN A 440 26.09 -12.74 21.39
CA ASN A 440 24.76 -12.75 21.99
C ASN A 440 24.38 -11.38 22.56
N GLN A 441 24.75 -10.30 21.84
CA GLN A 441 24.52 -8.94 22.26
C GLN A 441 23.17 -8.42 21.80
N GLN A 442 22.73 -7.32 22.38
CA GLN A 442 21.55 -6.59 21.95
C GLN A 442 21.66 -6.17 20.50
N VAL A 443 20.57 -6.28 19.77
CA VAL A 443 20.45 -5.68 18.44
C VAL A 443 20.20 -4.18 18.56
N THR A 444 20.68 -3.43 17.56
CA THR A 444 20.51 -1.98 17.51
C THR A 444 19.86 -1.58 16.20
N GLN A 445 19.35 -0.37 16.14
CA GLN A 445 18.84 0.22 14.91
C GLN A 445 19.98 0.95 14.19
N GLN A 446 20.19 0.63 12.91
CA GLN A 446 21.19 1.25 12.05
C GLN A 446 20.57 1.62 10.70
N PRO A 447 21.19 2.53 9.93
CA PRO A 447 20.78 2.76 8.55
C PRO A 447 20.74 1.45 7.77
N PHE A 448 19.64 1.23 7.04
CA PHE A 448 19.47 -0.01 6.28
C PHE A 448 20.40 -0.07 5.08
N THR A 449 21.20 -1.10 5.01
CA THR A 449 22.15 -1.38 3.94
C THR A 449 21.88 -2.70 3.22
N GLY A 450 20.99 -3.53 3.79
CA GLY A 450 20.75 -4.89 3.32
C GLY A 450 21.94 -5.84 3.54
N ALA A 451 22.89 -5.46 4.41
CA ALA A 451 24.03 -6.31 4.79
C ALA A 451 23.54 -7.59 5.53
N ALA A 452 24.39 -8.60 5.59
CA ALA A 452 24.03 -9.90 6.17
C ALA A 452 23.51 -9.80 7.61
N ASN A 453 24.02 -8.85 8.41
CA ASN A 453 23.59 -8.62 9.79
C ASN A 453 22.26 -7.82 9.91
N GLN A 454 21.62 -7.48 8.80
CA GLN A 454 20.30 -6.82 8.74
C GLN A 454 19.26 -7.71 8.05
N ARG A 455 19.59 -8.96 7.75
CA ARG A 455 18.72 -9.90 7.07
C ARG A 455 18.13 -10.90 8.05
N TRP A 456 16.83 -11.02 8.02
CA TRP A 456 16.07 -11.88 8.90
C TRP A 456 15.13 -12.75 8.10
N GLN A 457 15.32 -14.05 8.16
CA GLN A 457 14.43 -15.01 7.50
C GLN A 457 13.27 -15.32 8.43
N LEU A 458 12.06 -15.20 7.91
CA LEU A 458 10.84 -15.67 8.59
C LEU A 458 10.78 -17.20 8.52
N GLN A 459 10.71 -17.83 9.66
CA GLN A 459 10.50 -19.27 9.75
C GLN A 459 9.28 -19.54 10.66
N PRO A 460 8.39 -20.48 10.29
CA PRO A 460 7.32 -20.90 11.18
C PRO A 460 7.90 -21.35 12.53
N ALA A 461 7.23 -20.95 13.63
CA ALA A 461 7.62 -21.31 14.99
C ALA A 461 6.94 -22.61 15.44
#